data_76da0b7f237c871779275244295c14e8
#
_entry.id   76da0b7f237c871779275244295c14e8
#
_cell.length_a   1.000
_cell.length_b   1.000
_cell.length_c   1.000
_cell.angle_alpha   90.00
_cell.angle_beta   90.00
_cell.angle_gamma   90.00
#
_symmetry.space_group_name_H-M   'P 1'
#
loop_
_entity.id
_entity.type
_entity.pdbx_description
1 polymer ?
#
loop_
_entity_poly.entity_id
_entity_poly.type
_entity_poly.pdbx_seq_one_letter_code
_entity_poly.pdbx_strand_id
1 'polypeptide(L)'
;EILRCLVGSEMCIRDRCILLAVVLLVGGYVAYVFIDYHRLGDMALTPEHNADAAESGTVYTMISYNIGFGAYESDYGFFMDGGTESRAWSKERLTKNLTAISTFLQEQDADFYLLQEVDIGATRTYQVDERAYFTEALSGMSWVYCQNYDSPYLMYPLLKPHGASRAGLMTFSTADIAAASRVELPIEGGFMKLLDLDRCYSVSRIPVSGGKELVLYNLHLSAYTSDGTIATEQLKLLLADMQAEYESGNWCVAGGDFNKDLLGDSAAWFGEADQSYSWAQPIPAETFAGVDVSLAAPLDENDPVPSCRNADGPYHEGQYVLTVDGFLTTPNVTVSQATVLDTGFAWSDHNPVKMTFTLS
;
A
#
# COMPACT_ATOMS: atom_id res chain seq x y z
N GLU A 1 22.51 -14.81 -62.24
CA GLU A 1 23.24 -14.25 -61.03
C GLU A 1 22.76 -12.86 -60.61
N ILE A 2 22.53 -11.95 -61.59
CA ILE A 2 22.06 -10.57 -61.29
C ILE A 2 20.68 -10.55 -60.55
N LEU A 3 19.74 -11.43 -60.98
CA LEU A 3 18.43 -11.55 -60.27
C LEU A 3 18.54 -12.09 -58.85
N ARG A 4 19.50 -12.98 -58.55
CA ARG A 4 19.76 -13.45 -57.20
C ARG A 4 20.37 -12.35 -56.28
N CYS A 5 21.20 -11.47 -56.83
CA CYS A 5 21.76 -10.34 -56.10
C CYS A 5 20.70 -9.28 -55.79
N LEU A 6 19.76 -8.99 -56.71
CA LEU A 6 18.67 -8.03 -56.50
C LEU A 6 17.67 -8.51 -55.43
N VAL A 7 17.27 -9.80 -55.48
CA VAL A 7 16.39 -10.39 -54.47
C VAL A 7 17.05 -10.41 -53.09
N GLY A 8 18.34 -10.70 -53.02
CA GLY A 8 19.09 -10.64 -51.73
C GLY A 8 19.23 -9.23 -51.17
N SER A 9 19.39 -8.21 -52.02
CA SER A 9 19.48 -6.82 -51.61
C SER A 9 18.14 -6.23 -51.18
N GLU A 10 17.04 -6.58 -51.83
CA GLU A 10 15.69 -6.14 -51.47
C GLU A 10 15.22 -6.79 -50.12
N MET A 11 15.50 -8.08 -49.92
CA MET A 11 15.29 -8.73 -48.65
C MET A 11 16.10 -8.06 -47.53
N CYS A 12 17.37 -7.75 -47.76
CA CYS A 12 18.24 -7.07 -46.80
C CYS A 12 17.77 -5.66 -46.47
N ILE A 13 17.23 -4.89 -47.45
CA ILE A 13 16.68 -3.56 -47.26
C ILE A 13 15.40 -3.65 -46.42
N ARG A 14 14.48 -4.55 -46.73
CA ARG A 14 13.25 -4.78 -46.02
C ARG A 14 13.53 -5.14 -44.55
N ASP A 15 14.48 -6.05 -44.31
CA ASP A 15 14.83 -6.49 -42.95
C ASP A 15 15.45 -5.36 -42.13
N ARG A 16 16.27 -4.50 -42.76
CA ARG A 16 16.82 -3.29 -42.15
C ARG A 16 15.72 -2.26 -41.83
N CYS A 17 14.76 -2.08 -42.73
CA CYS A 17 13.62 -1.19 -42.48
C CYS A 17 12.74 -1.70 -41.32
N ILE A 18 12.49 -3.01 -41.24
CA ILE A 18 11.75 -3.63 -40.13
C ILE A 18 12.52 -3.45 -38.85
N LEU A 19 13.83 -3.76 -38.83
CA LEU A 19 14.65 -3.56 -37.63
C LEU A 19 14.66 -2.10 -37.19
N LEU A 20 14.82 -1.15 -38.12
CA LEU A 20 14.78 0.28 -37.81
C LEU A 20 13.41 0.69 -37.24
N ALA A 21 12.31 0.21 -37.79
CA ALA A 21 10.95 0.47 -37.26
C ALA A 21 10.79 -0.06 -35.85
N VAL A 22 11.26 -1.28 -35.56
CA VAL A 22 11.25 -1.86 -34.20
C VAL A 22 12.08 -1.03 -33.25
N VAL A 23 13.29 -0.62 -33.63
CA VAL A 23 14.17 0.22 -32.81
C VAL A 23 13.51 1.58 -32.51
N LEU A 24 12.86 2.20 -33.50
CA LEU A 24 12.16 3.46 -33.32
C LEU A 24 10.93 3.32 -32.40
N LEU A 25 10.18 2.22 -32.55
CA LEU A 25 9.03 1.95 -31.67
C LEU A 25 9.46 1.71 -30.23
N VAL A 26 10.46 0.86 -30.02
CA VAL A 26 11.00 0.60 -28.68
C VAL A 26 11.63 1.85 -28.07
N GLY A 27 12.45 2.57 -28.85
CA GLY A 27 13.07 3.82 -28.40
C GLY A 27 12.03 4.91 -28.11
N GLY A 28 10.97 5.01 -28.92
CA GLY A 28 9.86 5.92 -28.68
C GLY A 28 9.06 5.56 -27.41
N TYR A 29 8.82 4.27 -27.18
CA TYR A 29 8.17 3.81 -25.95
C TYR A 29 9.02 4.09 -24.71
N VAL A 30 10.32 3.79 -24.75
CA VAL A 30 11.23 4.10 -23.65
C VAL A 30 11.26 5.60 -23.38
N ALA A 31 11.37 6.43 -24.43
CA ALA A 31 11.31 7.89 -24.29
C ALA A 31 9.98 8.35 -23.66
N TYR A 32 8.84 7.77 -24.09
CA TYR A 32 7.54 8.04 -23.48
C TYR A 32 7.55 7.74 -21.98
N VAL A 33 8.00 6.55 -21.57
CA VAL A 33 8.03 6.15 -20.15
C VAL A 33 8.86 7.12 -19.30
N PHE A 34 10.01 7.59 -19.82
CA PHE A 34 10.84 8.56 -19.12
C PHE A 34 10.26 9.98 -19.09
N ILE A 35 9.54 10.40 -20.13
CA ILE A 35 8.91 11.73 -20.20
C ILE A 35 7.67 11.80 -19.32
N ASP A 36 6.88 10.72 -19.30
CA ASP A 36 5.64 10.62 -18.53
C ASP A 36 5.91 10.35 -17.03
N TYR A 37 7.07 9.80 -16.71
CA TYR A 37 7.46 9.55 -15.32
C TYR A 37 7.64 10.86 -14.55
N HIS A 38 6.86 11.01 -13.49
CA HIS A 38 6.99 12.10 -12.53
C HIS A 38 6.71 11.58 -11.12
N ARG A 39 7.24 12.25 -10.13
CA ARG A 39 7.00 11.96 -8.72
C ARG A 39 6.33 13.14 -8.05
N LEU A 40 5.41 12.81 -7.15
CA LEU A 40 4.80 13.79 -6.28
C LEU A 40 5.72 14.04 -5.08
N GLY A 41 6.06 15.30 -4.82
CA GLY A 41 6.78 15.72 -3.63
C GLY A 41 5.84 15.90 -2.42
N ASP A 42 6.38 16.51 -1.38
CA ASP A 42 5.59 16.94 -0.22
C ASP A 42 4.52 17.94 -0.65
N MET A 43 3.30 17.77 -0.14
CA MET A 43 2.21 18.68 -0.44
C MET A 43 1.14 18.67 0.65
N ALA A 44 0.43 19.80 0.79
CA ALA A 44 -0.82 19.84 1.55
C ALA A 44 -1.90 19.07 0.80
N LEU A 45 -2.71 18.33 1.55
CA LEU A 45 -3.89 17.64 1.07
C LEU A 45 -5.15 18.36 1.56
N THR A 46 -6.25 18.19 0.83
CA THR A 46 -7.53 18.77 1.22
C THR A 46 -8.44 17.68 1.77
N PRO A 47 -8.65 17.62 3.10
CA PRO A 47 -9.60 16.67 3.65
C PRO A 47 -11.04 17.13 3.43
N GLU A 48 -11.94 16.17 3.38
CA GLU A 48 -13.37 16.40 3.54
C GLU A 48 -13.71 16.39 5.02
N HIS A 49 -14.35 17.44 5.51
CA HIS A 49 -14.51 17.67 6.94
C HIS A 49 -15.79 17.08 7.52
N ASN A 50 -15.69 16.72 8.78
CA ASN A 50 -16.77 16.48 9.72
C ASN A 50 -16.55 17.45 10.92
N ALA A 51 -17.52 17.67 11.75
CA ALA A 51 -17.48 18.76 12.73
C ALA A 51 -16.92 18.40 14.11
N ASP A 52 -16.75 17.12 14.43
CA ASP A 52 -16.42 16.68 15.78
C ASP A 52 -14.89 16.60 16.00
N ALA A 53 -14.44 17.02 17.20
CA ALA A 53 -13.07 16.84 17.66
C ALA A 53 -12.92 15.49 18.38
N ALA A 54 -11.72 14.95 18.43
CA ALA A 54 -11.40 13.81 19.27
C ALA A 54 -11.29 14.22 20.75
N GLU A 55 -11.41 13.26 21.66
CA GLU A 55 -11.31 13.47 23.10
C GLU A 55 -10.25 12.57 23.74
N SER A 56 -9.46 13.11 24.65
CA SER A 56 -8.55 12.30 25.47
C SER A 56 -9.31 11.43 26.47
N GLY A 57 -8.76 10.29 26.83
CA GLY A 57 -9.40 9.32 27.73
C GLY A 57 -10.50 8.46 27.09
N THR A 58 -10.87 8.73 25.83
CA THR A 58 -11.81 7.90 25.06
C THR A 58 -11.08 6.69 24.47
N VAL A 59 -11.76 5.55 24.47
CA VAL A 59 -11.29 4.34 23.79
C VAL A 59 -11.64 4.44 22.31
N TYR A 60 -10.66 4.33 21.47
CA TYR A 60 -10.78 4.36 20.01
C TYR A 60 -10.43 3.03 19.38
N THR A 61 -11.01 2.78 18.22
CA THR A 61 -10.70 1.64 17.36
C THR A 61 -10.18 2.12 16.00
N MET A 62 -9.14 1.46 15.50
CA MET A 62 -8.55 1.74 14.20
C MET A 62 -8.40 0.46 13.40
N ILE A 63 -8.72 0.53 12.12
CA ILE A 63 -8.46 -0.55 11.16
C ILE A 63 -7.48 -0.05 10.10
N SER A 64 -6.45 -0.85 9.82
CA SER A 64 -5.63 -0.69 8.63
C SER A 64 -5.86 -1.85 7.67
N TYR A 65 -5.97 -1.55 6.38
CA TYR A 65 -6.25 -2.56 5.36
C TYR A 65 -5.65 -2.18 4.01
N ASN A 66 -4.67 -2.95 3.54
CA ASN A 66 -4.26 -2.95 2.16
C ASN A 66 -5.30 -3.72 1.35
N ILE A 67 -6.05 -3.02 0.48
CA ILE A 67 -7.18 -3.62 -0.26
C ILE A 67 -6.76 -4.30 -1.57
N GLY A 68 -5.46 -4.31 -1.90
CA GLY A 68 -4.94 -4.93 -3.11
C GLY A 68 -5.65 -4.42 -4.38
N PHE A 69 -5.83 -3.10 -4.53
CA PHE A 69 -6.66 -2.48 -5.59
C PHE A 69 -7.95 -3.27 -5.91
N GLY A 70 -8.61 -3.81 -4.90
CA GLY A 70 -9.86 -4.55 -5.01
C GLY A 70 -9.80 -5.82 -5.86
N ALA A 71 -8.62 -6.35 -6.19
CA ALA A 71 -8.49 -7.43 -7.17
C ALA A 71 -7.85 -8.71 -6.64
N TYR A 72 -7.23 -8.72 -5.46
CA TYR A 72 -6.52 -9.89 -4.92
C TYR A 72 -7.45 -10.85 -4.15
N GLU A 73 -8.62 -11.15 -4.74
CA GLU A 73 -9.50 -12.20 -4.24
C GLU A 73 -8.72 -13.52 -4.04
N SER A 74 -9.21 -14.44 -3.23
CA SER A 74 -8.50 -15.66 -2.86
C SER A 74 -8.03 -16.54 -4.03
N ASP A 75 -8.63 -16.40 -5.23
CA ASP A 75 -8.21 -17.12 -6.44
C ASP A 75 -7.28 -16.33 -7.37
N TYR A 76 -6.82 -15.15 -6.94
CA TYR A 76 -5.96 -14.26 -7.72
C TYR A 76 -4.48 -14.53 -7.48
N GLY A 77 -3.67 -14.42 -8.54
CA GLY A 77 -2.22 -14.45 -8.46
C GLY A 77 -1.60 -13.38 -9.38
N PHE A 78 -0.83 -12.47 -8.79
CA PHE A 78 -0.28 -11.32 -9.49
C PHE A 78 1.02 -11.66 -10.21
N PHE A 79 1.21 -11.15 -11.41
CA PHE A 79 2.34 -11.51 -12.27
C PHE A 79 3.71 -11.12 -11.70
N MET A 80 3.78 -10.08 -10.86
CA MET A 80 5.03 -9.67 -10.21
C MET A 80 5.38 -10.56 -9.02
N ASP A 81 4.40 -11.22 -8.41
CA ASP A 81 4.58 -12.12 -7.27
C ASP A 81 4.74 -13.59 -7.68
N GLY A 82 4.82 -13.84 -8.99
CA GLY A 82 4.94 -15.19 -9.56
C GLY A 82 3.66 -15.75 -10.14
N GLY A 83 2.54 -15.02 -10.03
CA GLY A 83 1.26 -15.36 -10.65
C GLY A 83 1.17 -15.00 -12.13
N THR A 84 -0.02 -14.89 -12.67
CA THR A 84 -0.26 -14.67 -14.11
C THR A 84 -1.05 -13.39 -14.42
N GLU A 85 -1.78 -12.87 -13.45
CA GLU A 85 -2.70 -11.76 -13.68
C GLU A 85 -2.02 -10.41 -13.52
N SER A 86 -2.37 -9.46 -14.38
CA SER A 86 -1.86 -8.09 -14.35
C SER A 86 -2.96 -7.05 -14.10
N ARG A 87 -4.21 -7.49 -14.05
CA ARG A 87 -5.41 -6.67 -13.85
C ARG A 87 -6.43 -7.50 -13.07
N ALA A 88 -7.39 -6.83 -12.46
CA ALA A 88 -8.57 -7.50 -11.94
C ALA A 88 -9.19 -8.45 -12.99
N TRP A 89 -9.85 -9.51 -12.54
CA TRP A 89 -10.44 -10.53 -13.43
C TRP A 89 -11.45 -9.93 -14.43
N SER A 90 -12.33 -9.09 -13.92
CA SER A 90 -13.30 -8.32 -14.71
C SER A 90 -13.77 -7.11 -13.91
N LYS A 91 -14.43 -6.15 -14.58
CA LYS A 91 -15.02 -5.01 -13.89
C LYS A 91 -16.12 -5.45 -12.92
N GLU A 92 -16.91 -6.44 -13.29
CA GLU A 92 -18.02 -6.98 -12.46
C GLU A 92 -17.48 -7.61 -11.18
N ARG A 93 -16.41 -8.44 -11.27
CA ARG A 93 -15.79 -9.03 -10.07
C ARG A 93 -15.17 -7.96 -9.19
N LEU A 94 -14.43 -7.01 -9.78
CA LEU A 94 -13.84 -5.89 -9.06
C LEU A 94 -14.90 -5.12 -8.26
N THR A 95 -15.99 -4.70 -8.92
CA THR A 95 -17.05 -3.93 -8.24
C THR A 95 -17.76 -4.73 -7.15
N LYS A 96 -17.96 -6.03 -7.36
CA LYS A 96 -18.49 -6.93 -6.32
C LYS A 96 -17.54 -7.03 -5.13
N ASN A 97 -16.23 -7.15 -5.39
CA ASN A 97 -15.21 -7.25 -4.36
C ASN A 97 -15.12 -5.96 -3.55
N LEU A 98 -15.06 -4.80 -4.22
CA LEU A 98 -15.09 -3.49 -3.56
C LEU A 98 -16.34 -3.28 -2.70
N THR A 99 -17.51 -3.74 -3.17
CA THR A 99 -18.74 -3.72 -2.37
C THR A 99 -18.62 -4.59 -1.14
N ALA A 100 -18.02 -5.78 -1.23
CA ALA A 100 -17.82 -6.67 -0.09
C ALA A 100 -16.85 -6.05 0.94
N ILE A 101 -15.71 -5.50 0.48
CA ILE A 101 -14.75 -4.79 1.33
C ILE A 101 -15.43 -3.61 2.04
N SER A 102 -16.14 -2.75 1.32
CA SER A 102 -16.77 -1.56 1.89
C SER A 102 -17.88 -1.93 2.90
N THR A 103 -18.66 -2.98 2.63
CA THR A 103 -19.65 -3.51 3.58
C THR A 103 -18.97 -4.04 4.84
N PHE A 104 -17.91 -4.82 4.68
CA PHE A 104 -17.13 -5.34 5.82
C PHE A 104 -16.58 -4.20 6.69
N LEU A 105 -15.99 -3.16 6.08
CA LEU A 105 -15.46 -2.01 6.83
C LEU A 105 -16.59 -1.28 7.57
N GLN A 106 -17.73 -1.06 6.94
CA GLN A 106 -18.90 -0.44 7.59
C GLN A 106 -19.38 -1.24 8.80
N GLU A 107 -19.40 -2.58 8.70
CA GLU A 107 -19.83 -3.47 9.80
C GLU A 107 -18.84 -3.45 10.99
N GLN A 108 -17.58 -3.06 10.79
CA GLN A 108 -16.60 -2.98 11.87
C GLN A 108 -16.84 -1.79 12.81
N ASP A 109 -17.55 -0.75 12.37
CA ASP A 109 -17.92 0.44 13.16
C ASP A 109 -16.70 1.04 13.91
N ALA A 110 -15.57 1.17 13.20
CA ALA A 110 -14.33 1.69 13.78
C ALA A 110 -14.26 3.22 13.67
N ASP A 111 -13.52 3.84 14.59
CA ASP A 111 -13.34 5.29 14.61
C ASP A 111 -12.41 5.79 13.51
N PHE A 112 -11.44 4.97 13.11
CA PHE A 112 -10.46 5.32 12.07
C PHE A 112 -10.24 4.16 11.11
N TYR A 113 -10.07 4.50 9.81
CA TYR A 113 -9.65 3.54 8.79
C TYR A 113 -8.47 4.09 8.00
N LEU A 114 -7.46 3.25 7.83
CA LEU A 114 -6.28 3.50 7.02
C LEU A 114 -6.26 2.47 5.88
N LEU A 115 -6.59 2.91 4.67
CA LEU A 115 -6.64 2.03 3.50
C LEU A 115 -5.43 2.29 2.60
N GLN A 116 -4.86 1.22 2.05
CA GLN A 116 -3.75 1.26 1.10
C GLN A 116 -4.19 0.64 -0.22
N GLU A 117 -3.48 0.97 -1.30
CA GLU A 117 -3.74 0.52 -2.67
C GLU A 117 -5.13 0.85 -3.22
N VAL A 118 -5.64 2.04 -2.92
CA VAL A 118 -6.92 2.51 -3.46
C VAL A 118 -6.73 3.14 -4.83
N ASP A 119 -7.16 2.47 -5.88
CA ASP A 119 -7.01 2.91 -7.28
C ASP A 119 -8.03 4.00 -7.67
N ILE A 120 -7.57 4.93 -8.51
CA ILE A 120 -8.41 5.94 -9.17
C ILE A 120 -8.14 5.98 -10.67
N GLY A 121 -9.08 5.47 -11.46
CA GLY A 121 -8.97 5.52 -12.92
C GLY A 121 -7.80 4.75 -13.50
N ALA A 122 -7.36 3.66 -12.85
CA ALA A 122 -6.28 2.82 -13.31
C ALA A 122 -6.74 1.84 -14.39
N THR A 123 -5.80 1.47 -15.29
CA THR A 123 -6.08 0.47 -16.32
C THR A 123 -6.34 -0.90 -15.72
N ARG A 124 -5.60 -1.27 -14.66
CA ARG A 124 -5.70 -2.56 -13.98
C ARG A 124 -7.06 -2.77 -13.30
N THR A 125 -7.75 -1.68 -12.97
CA THR A 125 -9.06 -1.66 -12.31
C THR A 125 -10.18 -1.12 -13.21
N TYR A 126 -10.03 -1.24 -14.54
CA TYR A 126 -11.05 -0.86 -15.53
C TYR A 126 -11.55 0.57 -15.38
N GLN A 127 -10.69 1.51 -15.00
CA GLN A 127 -10.99 2.93 -14.79
C GLN A 127 -12.04 3.18 -13.70
N VAL A 128 -12.17 2.25 -12.74
CA VAL A 128 -13.03 2.44 -11.57
C VAL A 128 -12.36 3.43 -10.62
N ASP A 129 -13.13 4.33 -10.04
CA ASP A 129 -12.72 5.16 -8.91
C ASP A 129 -13.15 4.43 -7.62
N GLU A 130 -12.20 3.74 -6.99
CA GLU A 130 -12.47 2.91 -5.82
C GLU A 130 -12.83 3.73 -4.58
N ARG A 131 -12.40 5.01 -4.53
CA ARG A 131 -12.74 5.91 -3.42
C ARG A 131 -14.25 6.04 -3.22
N ALA A 132 -15.01 6.01 -4.33
CA ALA A 132 -16.46 6.18 -4.27
C ALA A 132 -17.14 5.11 -3.40
N TYR A 133 -16.66 3.88 -3.42
CA TYR A 133 -17.19 2.78 -2.60
C TYR A 133 -16.98 3.02 -1.11
N PHE A 134 -15.79 3.49 -0.73
CA PHE A 134 -15.45 3.71 0.68
C PHE A 134 -16.08 4.99 1.22
N THR A 135 -16.12 6.06 0.44
CA THR A 135 -16.76 7.32 0.86
C THR A 135 -18.30 7.18 0.96
N GLU A 136 -18.91 6.29 0.19
CA GLU A 136 -20.34 5.96 0.32
C GLU A 136 -20.58 5.12 1.58
N ALA A 137 -19.82 4.04 1.79
CA ALA A 137 -20.00 3.13 2.92
C ALA A 137 -19.68 3.80 4.27
N LEU A 138 -18.66 4.64 4.32
CA LEU A 138 -18.22 5.38 5.51
C LEU A 138 -18.70 6.84 5.47
N SER A 139 -19.88 7.06 4.90
CA SER A 139 -20.48 8.39 4.79
C SER A 139 -20.69 9.02 6.16
N GLY A 140 -20.28 10.29 6.31
CA GLY A 140 -20.33 11.03 7.57
C GLY A 140 -19.02 11.03 8.34
N MET A 141 -18.01 10.27 7.90
CA MET A 141 -16.64 10.41 8.41
C MET A 141 -15.89 11.51 7.63
N SER A 142 -14.97 12.18 8.30
CA SER A 142 -13.92 12.96 7.63
C SER A 142 -13.00 12.01 6.88
N TRP A 143 -12.52 12.43 5.70
CA TRP A 143 -11.58 11.59 4.96
C TRP A 143 -10.60 12.42 4.14
N VAL A 144 -9.47 11.81 3.79
CA VAL A 144 -8.47 12.37 2.90
C VAL A 144 -7.87 11.27 2.01
N TYR A 145 -7.57 11.63 0.77
CA TYR A 145 -6.87 10.78 -0.19
C TYR A 145 -5.46 11.32 -0.44
N CYS A 146 -4.47 10.44 -0.37
CA CYS A 146 -3.06 10.74 -0.60
C CYS A 146 -2.52 9.84 -1.72
N GLN A 147 -2.30 10.40 -2.91
CA GLN A 147 -1.76 9.63 -4.04
C GLN A 147 -0.32 9.21 -3.76
N ASN A 148 -0.03 7.92 -3.92
CA ASN A 148 1.29 7.32 -3.76
C ASN A 148 1.74 6.49 -4.97
N TYR A 149 1.00 6.56 -6.06
CA TYR A 149 1.36 5.92 -7.32
C TYR A 149 0.75 6.64 -8.52
N ASP A 150 1.60 6.96 -9.51
CA ASP A 150 1.19 7.43 -10.83
C ASP A 150 2.17 6.87 -11.86
N SER A 151 1.79 5.78 -12.52
CA SER A 151 2.68 5.11 -13.47
C SER A 151 2.40 5.52 -14.90
N PRO A 152 3.43 5.59 -15.76
CA PRO A 152 3.22 5.58 -17.20
C PRO A 152 2.50 4.30 -17.64
N TYR A 153 2.02 4.26 -18.90
CA TYR A 153 1.40 3.06 -19.43
C TYR A 153 2.44 1.93 -19.60
N LEU A 154 2.39 0.92 -18.72
CA LEU A 154 3.27 -0.24 -18.73
C LEU A 154 2.74 -1.30 -19.70
N MET A 155 3.49 -1.56 -20.79
CA MET A 155 3.11 -2.54 -21.84
C MET A 155 3.43 -4.00 -21.47
N TYR A 156 3.71 -4.29 -20.23
CA TYR A 156 3.98 -5.64 -19.75
C TYR A 156 2.89 -6.10 -18.77
N PRO A 157 2.46 -7.36 -18.82
CA PRO A 157 2.69 -8.41 -19.84
C PRO A 157 2.10 -8.04 -21.22
N LEU A 158 2.75 -8.45 -22.33
CA LEU A 158 2.40 -7.96 -23.69
C LEU A 158 0.96 -8.24 -24.12
N LEU A 159 0.39 -9.38 -23.71
CA LEU A 159 -0.97 -9.78 -24.12
C LEU A 159 -2.07 -9.18 -23.23
N LYS A 160 -1.75 -8.83 -21.99
CA LYS A 160 -2.66 -8.21 -21.03
C LYS A 160 -1.88 -7.15 -20.25
N PRO A 161 -1.55 -6.00 -20.89
CA PRO A 161 -0.69 -5.00 -20.25
C PRO A 161 -1.26 -4.50 -18.94
N HIS A 162 -0.39 -4.30 -17.93
CA HIS A 162 -0.77 -3.69 -16.66
C HIS A 162 -1.39 -2.30 -16.89
N GLY A 163 -0.82 -1.53 -17.81
CA GLY A 163 -1.31 -0.22 -18.21
C GLY A 163 -0.85 0.89 -17.29
N ALA A 164 -1.54 2.02 -17.34
CA ALA A 164 -1.33 3.14 -16.44
C ALA A 164 -2.14 2.93 -15.15
N SER A 165 -1.52 3.19 -14.00
CA SER A 165 -2.13 3.03 -12.69
C SER A 165 -1.99 4.32 -11.89
N ARG A 166 -3.05 4.67 -11.16
CA ARG A 166 -3.04 5.68 -10.12
C ARG A 166 -3.63 5.08 -8.88
N ALA A 167 -2.89 5.11 -7.80
CA ALA A 167 -3.31 4.57 -6.51
C ALA A 167 -2.90 5.50 -5.37
N GLY A 168 -3.50 5.28 -4.20
CA GLY A 168 -3.17 6.07 -3.02
C GLY A 168 -3.61 5.42 -1.73
N LEU A 169 -3.43 6.21 -0.70
CA LEU A 169 -3.80 5.93 0.67
C LEU A 169 -5.09 6.70 0.97
N MET A 170 -6.03 6.08 1.68
CA MET A 170 -7.20 6.79 2.24
C MET A 170 -7.20 6.70 3.74
N THR A 171 -7.45 7.82 4.38
CA THR A 171 -7.64 7.90 5.83
C THR A 171 -9.05 8.41 6.11
N PHE A 172 -9.79 7.68 6.95
CA PHE A 172 -11.11 8.07 7.45
C PHE A 172 -11.06 8.26 8.96
N SER A 173 -11.86 9.19 9.46
CA SER A 173 -11.97 9.53 10.88
C SER A 173 -13.39 9.93 11.25
N THR A 174 -13.91 9.44 12.36
CA THR A 174 -15.15 9.95 12.97
C THR A 174 -14.99 11.37 13.49
N ALA A 175 -13.76 11.77 13.85
CA ALA A 175 -13.42 13.15 14.22
C ALA A 175 -12.94 13.95 13.00
N ASP A 176 -12.96 15.28 13.11
CA ASP A 176 -12.56 16.19 12.04
C ASP A 176 -11.06 16.06 11.70
N ILE A 177 -10.74 15.91 10.43
CA ILE A 177 -9.36 16.03 9.93
C ILE A 177 -9.13 17.49 9.54
N ALA A 178 -8.64 18.29 10.49
CA ALA A 178 -8.48 19.73 10.30
C ALA A 178 -7.41 20.11 9.27
N ALA A 179 -6.40 19.28 9.11
CA ALA A 179 -5.35 19.44 8.11
C ALA A 179 -4.76 18.10 7.72
N ALA A 180 -4.27 17.99 6.49
CA ALA A 180 -3.56 16.81 6.04
C ALA A 180 -2.42 17.15 5.09
N SER A 181 -1.41 16.29 5.02
CA SER A 181 -0.28 16.42 4.13
C SER A 181 0.22 15.08 3.63
N ARG A 182 0.87 15.12 2.48
CA ARG A 182 1.69 14.04 1.92
C ARG A 182 3.14 14.32 2.24
N VAL A 183 3.85 13.29 2.69
CA VAL A 183 5.30 13.33 2.91
C VAL A 183 5.96 12.29 2.02
N GLU A 184 6.84 12.75 1.13
CA GLU A 184 7.56 11.91 0.19
C GLU A 184 8.57 11.01 0.91
N LEU A 185 8.65 9.75 0.48
CA LEU A 185 9.62 8.79 0.98
C LEU A 185 10.68 8.47 -0.10
N PRO A 186 11.93 8.16 0.28
CA PRO A 186 12.94 7.72 -0.67
C PRO A 186 12.51 6.41 -1.35
N ILE A 187 12.92 6.22 -2.61
CA ILE A 187 12.74 4.99 -3.38
C ILE A 187 14.07 4.55 -3.98
N GLU A 188 14.14 3.28 -4.41
CA GLU A 188 15.31 2.80 -5.14
C GLU A 188 15.56 3.61 -6.42
N GLY A 189 16.84 3.82 -6.73
CA GLY A 189 17.28 4.47 -7.96
C GLY A 189 17.24 3.54 -9.17
N GLY A 190 17.68 4.05 -10.34
CA GLY A 190 17.82 3.26 -11.56
C GLY A 190 16.50 3.05 -12.30
N PHE A 191 16.40 1.94 -13.05
CA PHE A 191 15.21 1.62 -13.84
C PHE A 191 14.03 1.13 -13.00
N MET A 192 14.30 0.54 -11.83
CA MET A 192 13.25 0.01 -10.94
C MET A 192 12.28 1.08 -10.46
N LYS A 193 12.75 2.34 -10.32
CA LYS A 193 11.90 3.48 -9.97
C LYS A 193 10.70 3.70 -10.92
N LEU A 194 10.76 3.19 -12.16
CA LEU A 194 9.67 3.30 -13.14
C LEU A 194 8.55 2.29 -12.89
N LEU A 195 8.79 1.30 -12.05
CA LEU A 195 7.89 0.19 -11.71
C LEU A 195 7.45 0.24 -10.24
N ASP A 196 8.22 0.91 -9.37
CA ASP A 196 7.89 1.08 -7.96
C ASP A 196 6.90 2.25 -7.77
N LEU A 197 6.17 2.22 -6.66
CA LEU A 197 5.27 3.29 -6.25
C LEU A 197 6.07 4.55 -5.87
N ASP A 198 5.41 5.71 -5.98
CA ASP A 198 5.92 7.00 -5.49
C ASP A 198 5.76 7.10 -3.97
N ARG A 199 6.35 6.16 -3.24
CA ARG A 199 6.19 5.93 -1.81
C ARG A 199 6.08 7.22 -1.01
N CYS A 200 5.08 7.26 -0.14
CA CYS A 200 4.84 8.33 0.82
C CYS A 200 4.11 7.79 2.03
N TYR A 201 4.00 8.60 3.06
CA TYR A 201 2.94 8.48 4.05
C TYR A 201 2.05 9.72 4.02
N SER A 202 0.79 9.55 4.42
CA SER A 202 -0.10 10.68 4.69
C SER A 202 -0.09 11.01 6.18
N VAL A 203 -0.17 12.30 6.48
CA VAL A 203 -0.34 12.84 7.83
C VAL A 203 -1.72 13.46 7.92
N SER A 204 -2.53 13.04 8.89
CA SER A 204 -3.85 13.61 9.17
C SER A 204 -3.85 14.18 10.59
N ARG A 205 -4.16 15.47 10.73
CA ARG A 205 -4.18 16.18 12.01
C ARG A 205 -5.61 16.31 12.51
N ILE A 206 -5.86 15.69 13.63
CA ILE A 206 -7.18 15.64 14.26
C ILE A 206 -7.11 16.43 15.59
N PRO A 207 -7.86 17.53 15.72
CA PRO A 207 -7.93 18.29 16.96
C PRO A 207 -8.43 17.41 18.11
N VAL A 208 -7.77 17.50 19.25
CA VAL A 208 -8.20 16.85 20.51
C VAL A 208 -8.59 17.93 21.51
N SER A 209 -9.66 17.70 22.26
CA SER A 209 -10.08 18.61 23.31
C SER A 209 -8.94 18.91 24.28
N GLY A 210 -8.60 20.19 24.46
CA GLY A 210 -7.44 20.61 25.27
C GLY A 210 -6.31 21.22 24.47
N GLY A 211 -6.41 21.26 23.12
CA GLY A 211 -5.54 22.07 22.25
C GLY A 211 -4.27 21.35 21.77
N LYS A 212 -4.23 20.03 21.86
CA LYS A 212 -3.26 19.16 21.19
C LYS A 212 -3.93 18.39 20.06
N GLU A 213 -3.18 17.63 19.30
CA GLU A 213 -3.66 16.88 18.14
C GLU A 213 -3.37 15.40 18.30
N LEU A 214 -4.28 14.57 17.77
CA LEU A 214 -3.96 13.21 17.35
C LEU A 214 -3.45 13.30 15.91
N VAL A 215 -2.21 12.89 15.70
CA VAL A 215 -1.57 12.86 14.38
C VAL A 215 -1.58 11.43 13.88
N LEU A 216 -2.38 11.19 12.84
CA LEU A 216 -2.49 9.87 12.21
C LEU A 216 -1.60 9.81 10.97
N TYR A 217 -0.86 8.72 10.86
CA TYR A 217 -0.02 8.41 9.72
C TYR A 217 -0.53 7.16 9.03
N ASN A 218 -0.86 7.26 7.74
CA ASN A 218 -1.17 6.11 6.90
C ASN A 218 0.01 5.87 5.96
N LEU A 219 0.55 4.66 5.97
CA LEU A 219 1.77 4.31 5.27
C LEU A 219 1.62 3.06 4.39
N HIS A 220 2.44 2.99 3.35
CA HIS A 220 2.70 1.79 2.57
C HIS A 220 4.16 1.84 2.11
N LEU A 221 5.03 1.10 2.80
CA LEU A 221 6.48 1.11 2.55
C LEU A 221 6.85 0.26 1.33
N SER A 222 8.09 0.40 0.86
CA SER A 222 8.59 -0.35 -0.30
C SER A 222 8.71 -1.85 -0.03
N ALA A 223 8.19 -2.67 -0.96
CA ALA A 223 8.21 -4.12 -0.90
C ALA A 223 9.48 -4.73 -1.53
N TYR A 224 9.69 -4.47 -2.80
CA TYR A 224 10.63 -5.19 -3.68
C TYR A 224 12.04 -4.62 -3.65
N THR A 225 12.60 -4.37 -2.47
CA THR A 225 13.98 -3.89 -2.34
C THR A 225 14.92 -5.08 -2.14
N SER A 226 16.04 -5.08 -2.86
CA SER A 226 16.97 -6.21 -2.90
C SER A 226 17.54 -6.62 -1.53
N ASP A 227 17.54 -5.70 -0.56
CA ASP A 227 18.11 -5.90 0.79
C ASP A 227 17.24 -5.33 1.93
N GLY A 228 16.06 -4.80 1.62
CA GLY A 228 15.14 -4.23 2.60
C GLY A 228 15.60 -2.93 3.25
N THR A 229 16.71 -2.31 2.80
CA THR A 229 17.27 -1.10 3.40
C THR A 229 16.39 0.12 3.15
N ILE A 230 15.81 0.27 1.94
CA ILE A 230 14.95 1.40 1.59
C ILE A 230 13.73 1.48 2.51
N ALA A 231 13.02 0.36 2.73
CA ALA A 231 11.88 0.35 3.66
C ALA A 231 12.31 0.71 5.10
N THR A 232 13.51 0.31 5.51
CA THR A 232 14.07 0.70 6.81
C THR A 232 14.39 2.20 6.88
N GLU A 233 14.92 2.79 5.82
CA GLU A 233 15.16 4.24 5.74
C GLU A 233 13.84 5.03 5.72
N GLN A 234 12.83 4.55 4.98
CA GLN A 234 11.49 5.12 4.98
C GLN A 234 10.89 5.11 6.39
N LEU A 235 11.01 3.99 7.10
CA LEU A 235 10.54 3.85 8.47
C LEU A 235 11.25 4.83 9.42
N LYS A 236 12.57 5.00 9.30
CA LYS A 236 13.32 5.96 10.13
C LYS A 236 12.85 7.40 9.97
N LEU A 237 12.47 7.80 8.74
CA LEU A 237 11.91 9.13 8.50
C LEU A 237 10.56 9.31 9.21
N LEU A 238 9.67 8.32 9.12
CA LEU A 238 8.41 8.32 9.84
C LEU A 238 8.62 8.38 11.36
N LEU A 239 9.52 7.57 11.90
CA LEU A 239 9.83 7.56 13.34
C LEU A 239 10.35 8.90 13.83
N ALA A 240 11.17 9.59 13.04
CA ALA A 240 11.68 10.92 13.38
C ALA A 240 10.56 11.98 13.38
N ASP A 241 9.60 11.89 12.45
CA ASP A 241 8.43 12.76 12.41
C ASP A 241 7.51 12.51 13.61
N MET A 242 7.19 11.24 13.92
CA MET A 242 6.40 10.87 15.09
C MET A 242 7.07 11.33 16.40
N GLN A 243 8.40 11.23 16.52
CA GLN A 243 9.16 11.70 17.68
C GLN A 243 9.00 13.21 17.86
N ALA A 244 9.15 13.99 16.78
CA ALA A 244 9.02 15.43 16.83
C ALA A 244 7.61 15.90 17.24
N GLU A 245 6.58 15.21 16.74
CA GLU A 245 5.18 15.46 17.14
C GLU A 245 4.94 15.08 18.60
N TYR A 246 5.46 13.95 19.06
CA TYR A 246 5.38 13.55 20.47
C TYR A 246 6.07 14.55 21.40
N GLU A 247 7.26 15.04 21.07
CA GLU A 247 7.96 16.08 21.82
C GLU A 247 7.19 17.41 21.85
N SER A 248 6.38 17.66 20.83
CA SER A 248 5.44 18.78 20.78
C SER A 248 4.20 18.56 21.65
N GLY A 249 4.04 17.37 22.23
CA GLY A 249 2.95 16.97 23.13
C GLY A 249 1.72 16.45 22.40
N ASN A 250 1.83 16.10 21.13
CA ASN A 250 0.78 15.47 20.34
C ASN A 250 0.76 13.95 20.57
N TRP A 251 -0.36 13.31 20.30
CA TRP A 251 -0.48 11.85 20.23
C TRP A 251 -0.22 11.40 18.83
N CYS A 252 0.60 10.37 18.63
CA CYS A 252 0.91 9.85 17.29
C CYS A 252 0.53 8.38 17.18
N VAL A 253 -0.20 8.07 16.10
CA VAL A 253 -0.53 6.71 15.70
C VAL A 253 -0.22 6.57 14.21
N ALA A 254 0.61 5.60 13.85
CA ALA A 254 0.81 5.20 12.47
C ALA A 254 0.26 3.80 12.24
N GLY A 255 -0.27 3.56 11.05
CA GLY A 255 -0.71 2.23 10.63
C GLY A 255 -0.61 2.07 9.12
N GLY A 256 -0.50 0.84 8.67
CA GLY A 256 -0.40 0.53 7.25
C GLY A 256 0.34 -0.75 6.99
N ASP A 257 0.72 -0.89 5.73
CA ASP A 257 1.56 -1.96 5.21
C ASP A 257 3.04 -1.54 5.28
N PHE A 258 3.79 -2.19 6.16
CA PHE A 258 5.21 -1.92 6.37
C PHE A 258 6.10 -2.65 5.36
N ASN A 259 5.57 -3.66 4.67
CA ASN A 259 6.37 -4.57 3.86
C ASN A 259 7.59 -5.14 4.61
N LYS A 260 7.46 -5.31 5.92
CA LYS A 260 8.43 -5.87 6.85
C LYS A 260 7.77 -6.95 7.68
N ASP A 261 8.50 -8.00 8.01
CA ASP A 261 8.03 -8.98 9.00
C ASP A 261 7.97 -8.33 10.38
N LEU A 262 6.78 -7.97 10.83
CA LEU A 262 6.55 -7.27 12.10
C LEU A 262 6.67 -8.19 13.32
N LEU A 263 6.57 -9.52 13.13
CA LEU A 263 6.76 -10.50 14.19
C LEU A 263 8.24 -10.91 14.34
N GLY A 264 9.09 -10.51 13.36
CA GLY A 264 10.51 -10.82 13.32
C GLY A 264 10.83 -12.25 12.87
N ASP A 265 9.91 -13.19 13.06
CA ASP A 265 9.95 -14.58 12.57
C ASP A 265 8.50 -15.07 12.41
N SER A 266 7.83 -14.59 11.39
CA SER A 266 6.45 -15.00 11.08
C SER A 266 6.34 -16.52 10.81
N ALA A 267 7.40 -17.14 10.27
CA ALA A 267 7.44 -18.57 10.02
C ALA A 267 7.32 -19.41 11.30
N ALA A 268 7.82 -18.93 12.43
CA ALA A 268 7.67 -19.58 13.72
C ALA A 268 6.20 -19.62 14.21
N TRP A 269 5.40 -18.63 13.82
CA TRP A 269 3.99 -18.52 14.19
C TRP A 269 3.06 -19.30 13.27
N PHE A 270 3.35 -19.28 11.95
CA PHE A 270 2.46 -19.84 10.93
C PHE A 270 2.91 -21.19 10.38
N GLY A 271 4.04 -21.73 10.88
CA GLY A 271 4.46 -23.10 10.58
C GLY A 271 5.15 -23.32 9.23
N GLU A 272 5.69 -22.28 8.62
CA GLU A 272 6.27 -22.31 7.27
C GLU A 272 7.80 -22.28 7.27
N ALA A 273 8.43 -23.28 7.85
CA ALA A 273 9.88 -23.34 8.06
C ALA A 273 10.74 -23.36 6.78
N ASP A 274 10.18 -23.66 5.60
CA ASP A 274 10.96 -23.96 4.40
C ASP A 274 10.90 -22.93 3.25
N GLN A 275 10.15 -21.83 3.40
CA GLN A 275 10.02 -20.81 2.35
C GLN A 275 10.43 -19.43 2.85
N SER A 276 11.69 -19.06 2.65
CA SER A 276 12.14 -17.69 2.91
C SER A 276 11.96 -16.83 1.65
N TYR A 277 10.86 -16.13 1.54
CA TYR A 277 10.77 -15.00 0.64
C TYR A 277 11.53 -13.83 1.24
N SER A 278 12.45 -13.26 0.47
CA SER A 278 13.40 -12.26 0.98
C SER A 278 12.84 -10.82 0.99
N TRP A 279 11.62 -10.61 0.47
CA TRP A 279 11.07 -9.25 0.32
C TRP A 279 10.65 -8.63 1.66
N ALA A 280 10.11 -9.40 2.60
CA ALA A 280 9.69 -8.91 3.91
C ALA A 280 10.73 -9.28 4.99
N GLN A 281 11.79 -8.52 5.08
CA GLN A 281 12.79 -8.69 6.14
C GLN A 281 12.28 -8.18 7.49
N PRO A 282 12.67 -8.76 8.63
CA PRO A 282 12.41 -8.21 9.95
C PRO A 282 12.88 -6.75 10.07
N ILE A 283 12.23 -5.97 10.93
CA ILE A 283 12.70 -4.63 11.26
C ILE A 283 13.93 -4.75 12.17
N PRO A 284 15.11 -4.21 11.78
CA PRO A 284 16.27 -4.21 12.65
C PRO A 284 16.00 -3.47 13.96
N ALA A 285 16.33 -4.06 15.12
CA ALA A 285 16.02 -3.48 16.43
C ALA A 285 16.59 -2.07 16.63
N GLU A 286 17.75 -1.78 16.04
CA GLU A 286 18.39 -0.47 16.05
C GLU A 286 17.57 0.62 15.32
N THR A 287 16.57 0.25 14.52
CA THR A 287 15.69 1.22 13.84
C THR A 287 14.92 2.08 14.82
N PHE A 288 14.59 1.52 15.99
CA PHE A 288 13.88 2.24 17.07
C PHE A 288 14.82 2.89 18.10
N ALA A 289 16.13 2.85 17.88
CA ALA A 289 17.09 3.41 18.83
C ALA A 289 16.98 4.94 18.88
N GLY A 290 16.72 5.47 20.09
CA GLY A 290 16.68 6.92 20.33
C GLY A 290 15.36 7.61 19.96
N VAL A 291 14.29 6.84 19.74
CA VAL A 291 12.92 7.35 19.57
C VAL A 291 11.98 6.72 20.58
N ASP A 292 10.99 7.50 21.04
CA ASP A 292 9.93 7.05 21.94
C ASP A 292 8.71 6.59 21.13
N VAL A 293 8.92 5.61 20.24
CA VAL A 293 7.87 5.01 19.42
C VAL A 293 7.94 3.50 19.56
N SER A 294 6.79 2.86 19.72
CA SER A 294 6.67 1.42 19.89
C SER A 294 5.88 0.79 18.75
N LEU A 295 6.30 -0.40 18.33
CA LEU A 295 5.58 -1.24 17.40
C LEU A 295 4.47 -2.01 18.13
N ALA A 296 3.24 -1.92 17.63
CA ALA A 296 2.10 -2.74 18.01
C ALA A 296 1.79 -3.70 16.85
N ALA A 297 2.55 -4.80 16.78
CA ALA A 297 2.31 -5.87 15.80
C ALA A 297 1.03 -6.62 16.20
N PRO A 298 0.09 -6.85 15.26
CA PRO A 298 -1.13 -7.59 15.56
C PRO A 298 -0.83 -9.08 15.67
N LEU A 299 -1.05 -9.64 16.86
CA LEU A 299 -0.87 -11.06 17.12
C LEU A 299 -1.79 -11.51 18.27
N ASP A 300 -2.60 -12.53 18.03
CA ASP A 300 -3.20 -13.35 19.07
C ASP A 300 -2.38 -14.64 19.19
N GLU A 301 -1.62 -14.81 20.28
CA GLU A 301 -0.76 -15.98 20.50
C GLU A 301 -1.56 -17.29 20.62
N ASN A 302 -2.87 -17.24 20.94
CA ASN A 302 -3.71 -18.43 21.07
C ASN A 302 -4.35 -18.84 19.73
N ASP A 303 -4.52 -17.89 18.82
CA ASP A 303 -5.12 -18.10 17.49
C ASP A 303 -4.45 -17.18 16.47
N PRO A 304 -3.20 -17.48 16.08
CA PRO A 304 -2.42 -16.59 15.24
C PRO A 304 -2.97 -16.56 13.81
N VAL A 305 -3.35 -15.38 13.35
CA VAL A 305 -3.82 -15.10 11.99
C VAL A 305 -2.80 -14.23 11.27
N PRO A 306 -2.33 -14.62 10.07
CA PRO A 306 -1.39 -13.79 9.29
C PRO A 306 -2.10 -12.58 8.66
N SER A 307 -1.39 -11.47 8.53
CA SER A 307 -1.95 -10.30 7.85
C SER A 307 -1.79 -10.31 6.33
N CYS A 308 -0.84 -11.08 5.80
CA CYS A 308 -0.55 -11.11 4.37
C CYS A 308 -0.20 -12.52 3.89
N ARG A 309 -0.60 -12.84 2.65
CA ARG A 309 -0.19 -14.04 1.90
C ARG A 309 0.67 -13.67 0.70
N ASN A 310 1.50 -14.57 0.23
CA ASN A 310 2.11 -14.41 -1.08
C ASN A 310 1.04 -14.55 -2.19
N ALA A 311 1.08 -13.64 -3.19
CA ALA A 311 0.08 -13.60 -4.25
C ALA A 311 0.56 -14.29 -5.56
N ASP A 312 1.31 -15.39 -5.43
CA ASP A 312 1.83 -16.18 -6.56
C ASP A 312 0.77 -17.08 -7.23
N GLY A 313 -0.41 -17.20 -6.64
CA GLY A 313 -1.54 -17.99 -7.16
C GLY A 313 -2.73 -17.97 -6.22
N PRO A 314 -3.73 -18.85 -6.45
CA PRO A 314 -4.83 -19.02 -5.53
C PRO A 314 -4.37 -19.39 -4.13
N TYR A 315 -5.00 -18.79 -3.10
CA TYR A 315 -4.72 -19.11 -1.70
C TYR A 315 -5.02 -20.57 -1.38
N HIS A 316 -4.11 -21.20 -0.67
CA HIS A 316 -4.24 -22.58 -0.22
C HIS A 316 -3.53 -22.79 1.12
N GLU A 317 -3.93 -23.78 1.86
CA GLU A 317 -3.24 -24.20 3.09
C GLU A 317 -1.76 -24.53 2.82
N GLY A 318 -0.87 -24.03 3.66
CA GLY A 318 0.59 -24.17 3.51
C GLY A 318 1.24 -23.20 2.54
N GLN A 319 0.49 -22.21 2.02
CA GLN A 319 1.09 -21.10 1.29
C GLN A 319 1.87 -20.19 2.25
N TYR A 320 2.92 -19.53 1.76
CA TYR A 320 3.68 -18.58 2.55
C TYR A 320 2.81 -17.41 3.01
N VAL A 321 2.75 -17.18 4.31
CA VAL A 321 2.01 -16.11 4.98
C VAL A 321 2.87 -15.46 6.06
N LEU A 322 2.59 -14.19 6.36
CA LEU A 322 3.35 -13.42 7.33
C LEU A 322 2.52 -12.25 7.87
N THR A 323 3.08 -11.48 8.81
CA THR A 323 2.45 -10.26 9.33
C THR A 323 3.28 -9.04 8.92
N VAL A 324 2.77 -8.25 7.98
CA VAL A 324 3.40 -7.02 7.47
C VAL A 324 2.60 -5.76 7.76
N ASP A 325 1.33 -5.92 8.13
CA ASP A 325 0.43 -4.83 8.52
C ASP A 325 0.43 -4.66 10.03
N GLY A 326 0.45 -3.42 10.51
CA GLY A 326 0.48 -3.16 11.95
C GLY A 326 0.45 -1.68 12.28
N PHE A 327 0.86 -1.35 13.51
CA PHE A 327 0.76 0.01 14.04
C PHE A 327 2.02 0.43 14.78
N LEU A 328 2.26 1.76 14.80
CA LEU A 328 3.25 2.40 15.66
C LEU A 328 2.54 3.41 16.55
N THR A 329 2.99 3.55 17.80
CA THR A 329 2.41 4.49 18.76
C THR A 329 3.46 5.17 19.60
N THR A 330 3.19 6.40 20.00
CA THR A 330 3.98 7.14 21.00
C THR A 330 3.54 6.78 22.43
N PRO A 331 4.35 7.03 23.48
CA PRO A 331 4.08 6.57 24.84
C PRO A 331 2.79 7.11 25.48
N ASN A 332 2.27 8.24 25.01
CA ASN A 332 1.01 8.83 25.41
C ASN A 332 -0.23 8.20 24.72
N VAL A 333 -0.02 7.16 23.89
CA VAL A 333 -1.08 6.31 23.33
C VAL A 333 -1.01 4.95 23.99
N THR A 334 -2.05 4.58 24.73
CA THR A 334 -2.12 3.26 25.39
C THR A 334 -2.86 2.28 24.51
N VAL A 335 -2.14 1.29 23.97
CA VAL A 335 -2.72 0.20 23.17
C VAL A 335 -3.24 -0.88 24.11
N SER A 336 -4.51 -1.25 23.96
CA SER A 336 -5.11 -2.35 24.73
C SER A 336 -5.16 -3.66 23.95
N GLN A 337 -5.23 -3.59 22.61
CA GLN A 337 -5.26 -4.77 21.75
C GLN A 337 -4.79 -4.39 20.33
N ALA A 338 -4.06 -5.29 19.69
CA ALA A 338 -3.83 -5.28 18.25
C ALA A 338 -4.02 -6.72 17.72
N THR A 339 -4.84 -6.91 16.69
CA THR A 339 -5.20 -8.23 16.15
C THR A 339 -5.42 -8.17 14.64
N VAL A 340 -5.31 -9.31 13.98
CA VAL A 340 -5.70 -9.50 12.58
C VAL A 340 -7.15 -9.95 12.55
N LEU A 341 -7.94 -9.39 11.62
CA LEU A 341 -9.31 -9.80 11.35
C LEU A 341 -9.28 -10.83 10.22
N ASP A 342 -9.48 -12.11 10.53
CA ASP A 342 -9.43 -13.17 9.54
C ASP A 342 -10.59 -13.07 8.55
N THR A 343 -10.28 -12.77 7.30
CA THR A 343 -11.20 -12.80 6.16
C THR A 343 -10.99 -14.02 5.26
N GLY A 344 -10.02 -14.88 5.59
CA GLY A 344 -9.58 -15.97 4.73
C GLY A 344 -8.99 -15.47 3.41
N PHE A 345 -8.45 -14.24 3.38
CA PHE A 345 -7.98 -13.58 2.17
C PHE A 345 -9.03 -13.53 1.04
N ALA A 346 -10.30 -13.37 1.43
CA ALA A 346 -11.42 -13.45 0.48
C ALA A 346 -11.39 -12.32 -0.56
N TRP A 347 -10.86 -11.15 -0.19
CA TRP A 347 -10.99 -9.90 -0.97
C TRP A 347 -9.68 -9.23 -1.30
N SER A 348 -8.62 -9.54 -0.60
CA SER A 348 -7.25 -9.02 -0.76
C SER A 348 -6.26 -10.12 -0.40
N ASP A 349 -5.01 -9.99 -0.80
CA ASP A 349 -3.88 -10.77 -0.30
C ASP A 349 -3.45 -10.33 1.11
N HIS A 350 -4.12 -9.31 1.66
CA HIS A 350 -4.02 -8.91 3.05
C HIS A 350 -5.32 -9.20 3.81
N ASN A 351 -5.19 -9.49 5.09
CA ASN A 351 -6.26 -9.44 6.08
C ASN A 351 -6.22 -8.08 6.80
N PRO A 352 -7.37 -7.46 7.10
CA PRO A 352 -7.40 -6.22 7.86
C PRO A 352 -6.81 -6.39 9.26
N VAL A 353 -6.12 -5.39 9.78
CA VAL A 353 -5.61 -5.36 11.14
C VAL A 353 -6.34 -4.31 11.96
N LYS A 354 -6.67 -4.64 13.21
CA LYS A 354 -7.44 -3.79 14.12
C LYS A 354 -6.65 -3.51 15.40
N MET A 355 -6.65 -2.25 15.81
CA MET A 355 -6.09 -1.81 17.08
C MET A 355 -7.15 -1.10 17.92
N THR A 356 -7.13 -1.33 19.24
CA THR A 356 -7.90 -0.57 20.23
C THR A 356 -6.94 0.19 21.12
N PHE A 357 -7.16 1.49 21.29
CA PHE A 357 -6.22 2.37 22.00
C PHE A 357 -6.94 3.52 22.71
N THR A 358 -6.22 4.20 23.57
CA THR A 358 -6.69 5.40 24.33
C THR A 358 -5.61 6.47 24.27
N LEU A 359 -6.02 7.74 24.14
CA LEU A 359 -5.15 8.91 24.24
C LEU A 359 -5.00 9.27 25.74
N SER A 360 -3.81 9.03 26.30
CA SER A 360 -3.51 9.13 27.74
C SER A 360 -2.97 10.50 28.14
#